data_c0a9959e36364d91eef73f15d56318ed
#
_entry.id   c0a9959e36364d91eef73f15d56318ed
#
_cell.length_a   1.000
_cell.length_b   1.000
_cell.length_c   1.000
_cell.angle_alpha   90.00
_cell.angle_beta   90.00
_cell.angle_gamma   90.00
#
_symmetry.space_group_name_H-M   'P 1'
#
loop_
_entity.id
_entity.type
_entity.pdbx_description
1 polymer ?
#
loop_
_entity_poly.entity_id
_entity_poly.type
_entity_poly.pdbx_seq_one_letter_code
_entity_poly.pdbx_strand_id
1 'polypeptide(L)'
;MSTVPPTRPTEDLERLQALAESGAAELGWDAPAEAVVDWAARHVDLRRAAVACSMADAVLPHLVAQRMPGVDVLFLDTGYHFTETLATRDEVARRLAVTVVDVLPELTVAEQDERHGKDLFARDPGLCCAMRKVEPLNRALAGYDLWFTGVRRDEAPTRTNTPLVGWDEAHGMVKVNPVAPWSFDDLVGYATDHDVPVNLLLQNGYPSI
;
A
#
# COMPACT_ATOMS: atom_id res chain seq x y z
N MET A 1 16.17 -20.40 6.85
CA MET A 1 16.49 -20.53 5.41
C MET A 1 15.89 -19.34 4.72
N SER A 2 16.70 -18.41 4.24
CA SER A 2 16.22 -17.21 3.53
C SER A 2 15.71 -17.68 2.17
N THR A 3 14.40 -17.77 2.01
CA THR A 3 13.78 -17.99 0.68
C THR A 3 13.84 -16.66 -0.06
N VAL A 4 14.84 -16.53 -0.92
CA VAL A 4 14.83 -15.48 -1.95
C VAL A 4 13.51 -15.66 -2.71
N PRO A 5 12.65 -14.62 -2.84
CA PRO A 5 11.45 -14.75 -3.64
C PRO A 5 11.82 -15.19 -5.05
N PRO A 6 10.98 -15.99 -5.72
CA PRO A 6 11.27 -16.46 -7.07
C PRO A 6 11.52 -15.23 -7.96
N THR A 7 12.70 -15.18 -8.56
CA THR A 7 13.04 -14.12 -9.52
C THR A 7 12.07 -14.21 -10.69
N ARG A 8 11.36 -13.11 -10.92
CA ARG A 8 10.44 -12.98 -12.06
C ARG A 8 11.22 -13.18 -13.37
N PRO A 9 10.69 -13.86 -14.39
CA PRO A 9 11.33 -13.97 -15.68
C PRO A 9 11.64 -12.59 -16.28
N THR A 10 12.78 -12.49 -16.98
CA THR A 10 13.22 -11.21 -17.59
C THR A 10 12.18 -10.63 -18.55
N GLU A 11 11.52 -11.46 -19.37
CA GLU A 11 10.45 -11.05 -20.28
C GLU A 11 9.27 -10.39 -19.54
N ASP A 12 8.91 -10.90 -18.36
CA ASP A 12 7.86 -10.31 -17.54
C ASP A 12 8.29 -8.95 -16.94
N LEU A 13 9.55 -8.83 -16.52
CA LEU A 13 10.09 -7.56 -16.04
C LEU A 13 10.10 -6.49 -17.14
N GLU A 14 10.59 -6.82 -18.33
CA GLU A 14 10.59 -5.92 -19.48
C GLU A 14 9.18 -5.49 -19.89
N ARG A 15 8.22 -6.41 -19.90
CA ARG A 15 6.81 -6.12 -20.18
C ARG A 15 6.21 -5.16 -19.15
N LEU A 16 6.46 -5.38 -17.87
CA LEU A 16 5.92 -4.54 -16.78
C LEU A 16 6.59 -3.18 -16.74
N GLN A 17 7.89 -3.11 -17.04
CA GLN A 17 8.60 -1.84 -17.15
C GLN A 17 8.05 -1.00 -18.32
N ALA A 18 7.86 -1.60 -19.48
CA ALA A 18 7.24 -0.95 -20.62
C ALA A 18 5.81 -0.49 -20.31
N LEU A 19 5.05 -1.28 -19.54
CA LEU A 19 3.72 -0.90 -19.06
C LEU A 19 3.79 0.34 -18.15
N ALA A 20 4.74 0.40 -17.22
CA ALA A 20 4.92 1.56 -16.34
C ALA A 20 5.28 2.83 -17.13
N GLU A 21 6.17 2.71 -18.11
CA GLU A 21 6.57 3.82 -19.00
C GLU A 21 5.38 4.33 -19.84
N SER A 22 4.59 3.41 -20.41
CA SER A 22 3.38 3.75 -21.16
C SER A 22 2.35 4.46 -20.29
N GLY A 23 2.11 3.97 -19.06
CA GLY A 23 1.19 4.59 -18.11
C GLY A 23 1.62 5.99 -17.68
N ALA A 24 2.90 6.18 -17.43
CA ALA A 24 3.45 7.49 -17.11
C ALA A 24 3.27 8.49 -18.27
N ALA A 25 3.44 8.04 -19.51
CA ALA A 25 3.25 8.87 -20.71
C ALA A 25 1.77 9.19 -20.98
N GLU A 26 0.86 8.21 -20.81
CA GLU A 26 -0.58 8.38 -21.05
C GLU A 26 -1.22 9.31 -20.01
N LEU A 27 -0.93 9.11 -18.73
CA LEU A 27 -1.58 9.84 -17.64
C LEU A 27 -0.89 11.17 -17.29
N GLY A 28 0.38 11.31 -17.64
CA GLY A 28 1.15 12.50 -17.33
C GLY A 28 1.32 12.70 -15.82
N TRP A 29 1.28 13.98 -15.39
CA TRP A 29 1.61 14.35 -14.01
C TRP A 29 0.40 14.48 -13.08
N ASP A 30 -0.73 14.96 -13.57
CA ASP A 30 -1.89 15.37 -12.76
C ASP A 30 -3.23 14.80 -13.26
N ALA A 31 -3.24 13.62 -13.88
CA ALA A 31 -4.49 12.97 -14.24
C ALA A 31 -5.37 12.74 -12.99
N PRO A 32 -6.72 12.84 -13.11
CA PRO A 32 -7.63 12.53 -12.02
C PRO A 32 -7.42 11.11 -11.47
N ALA A 33 -7.57 10.95 -10.16
CA ALA A 33 -7.31 9.68 -9.48
C ALA A 33 -8.12 8.51 -10.07
N GLU A 34 -9.37 8.77 -10.44
CA GLU A 34 -10.25 7.79 -11.10
C GLU A 34 -9.71 7.35 -12.46
N ALA A 35 -9.15 8.27 -13.24
CA ALA A 35 -8.54 7.96 -14.54
C ALA A 35 -7.28 7.08 -14.37
N VAL A 36 -6.52 7.29 -13.30
CA VAL A 36 -5.36 6.47 -12.97
C VAL A 36 -5.77 5.04 -12.59
N VAL A 37 -6.83 4.89 -11.79
CA VAL A 37 -7.38 3.57 -11.45
C VAL A 37 -8.01 2.89 -12.67
N ASP A 38 -8.74 3.63 -13.51
CA ASP A 38 -9.32 3.12 -14.76
C ASP A 38 -8.22 2.60 -15.71
N TRP A 39 -7.09 3.32 -15.79
CA TRP A 39 -5.94 2.86 -16.57
C TRP A 39 -5.41 1.52 -16.03
N ALA A 40 -5.18 1.41 -14.74
CA ALA A 40 -4.68 0.18 -14.12
C ALA A 40 -5.64 -1.00 -14.35
N ALA A 41 -6.94 -0.78 -14.17
CA ALA A 41 -7.98 -1.80 -14.37
C ALA A 41 -8.07 -2.33 -15.82
N ARG A 42 -7.68 -1.50 -16.82
CA ARG A 42 -7.62 -1.93 -18.22
C ARG A 42 -6.39 -2.77 -18.56
N HIS A 43 -5.30 -2.63 -17.80
CA HIS A 43 -4.00 -3.20 -18.18
C HIS A 43 -3.54 -4.36 -17.30
N VAL A 44 -4.09 -4.50 -16.09
CA VAL A 44 -3.67 -5.53 -15.13
C VAL A 44 -4.89 -6.29 -14.61
N ASP A 45 -4.78 -7.62 -14.58
CA ASP A 45 -5.81 -8.48 -13.99
C ASP A 45 -5.96 -8.19 -12.49
N LEU A 46 -7.20 -8.22 -11.99
CA LEU A 46 -7.53 -8.01 -10.58
C LEU A 46 -6.66 -8.84 -9.63
N ARG A 47 -6.39 -10.09 -9.98
CA ARG A 47 -5.59 -11.03 -9.16
C ARG A 47 -4.09 -10.71 -9.16
N ARG A 48 -3.67 -9.79 -10.02
CA ARG A 48 -2.28 -9.35 -10.17
C ARG A 48 -2.08 -7.93 -9.69
N ALA A 49 -3.09 -7.32 -9.08
CA ALA A 49 -3.05 -5.99 -8.50
C ALA A 49 -3.33 -6.04 -6.98
N ALA A 50 -2.63 -5.21 -6.21
CA ALA A 50 -2.85 -5.06 -4.78
C ALA A 50 -2.83 -3.59 -4.35
N VAL A 51 -3.46 -3.29 -3.22
CA VAL A 51 -3.43 -1.99 -2.57
C VAL A 51 -2.65 -2.12 -1.26
N ALA A 52 -1.61 -1.33 -1.03
CA ALA A 52 -0.98 -1.23 0.28
C ALA A 52 -1.73 -0.18 1.12
N CYS A 53 -2.19 -0.57 2.31
CA CYS A 53 -2.94 0.31 3.20
C CYS A 53 -2.49 0.16 4.65
N SER A 54 -2.19 1.30 5.30
CA SER A 54 -1.84 1.36 6.73
C SER A 54 -3.05 1.38 7.66
N MET A 55 -4.26 1.53 7.10
CA MET A 55 -5.52 1.74 7.84
C MET A 55 -5.54 3.06 8.64
N ALA A 56 -4.79 4.07 8.19
CA ALA A 56 -4.99 5.44 8.64
C ALA A 56 -6.33 5.98 8.10
N ASP A 57 -6.60 5.66 6.85
CA ASP A 57 -7.88 5.84 6.17
C ASP A 57 -8.06 4.72 5.13
N ALA A 58 -9.26 4.62 4.58
CA ALA A 58 -9.58 3.67 3.53
C ALA A 58 -9.88 4.34 2.17
N VAL A 59 -9.42 5.57 1.95
CA VAL A 59 -9.64 6.34 0.73
C VAL A 59 -9.11 5.60 -0.49
N LEU A 60 -7.85 5.18 -0.46
CA LEU A 60 -7.26 4.45 -1.58
C LEU A 60 -7.93 3.09 -1.83
N PRO A 61 -8.17 2.22 -0.83
CA PRO A 61 -8.95 1.01 -1.00
C PRO A 61 -10.34 1.25 -1.60
N HIS A 62 -11.07 2.27 -1.12
CA HIS A 62 -12.37 2.62 -1.65
C HIS A 62 -12.30 3.06 -3.11
N LEU A 63 -11.39 3.99 -3.45
CA LEU A 63 -11.19 4.50 -4.81
C LEU A 63 -10.88 3.36 -5.80
N VAL A 64 -9.97 2.46 -5.43
CA VAL A 64 -9.60 1.32 -6.30
C VAL A 64 -10.75 0.34 -6.44
N ALA A 65 -11.49 0.04 -5.36
CA ALA A 65 -12.63 -0.89 -5.38
C ALA A 65 -13.77 -0.45 -6.29
N GLN A 66 -13.90 0.86 -6.59
CA GLN A 66 -14.91 1.35 -7.54
C GLN A 66 -14.70 0.80 -8.96
N ARG A 67 -13.49 0.41 -9.32
CA ARG A 67 -13.14 -0.12 -10.65
C ARG A 67 -12.63 -1.56 -10.62
N MET A 68 -12.08 -1.97 -9.48
CA MET A 68 -11.49 -3.29 -9.25
C MET A 68 -12.11 -3.93 -8.00
N PRO A 69 -13.43 -4.22 -7.99
CA PRO A 69 -14.09 -4.81 -6.83
C PRO A 69 -13.49 -6.19 -6.50
N GLY A 70 -13.17 -6.41 -5.23
CA GLY A 70 -12.48 -7.61 -4.75
C GLY A 70 -10.96 -7.52 -4.78
N VAL A 71 -10.38 -6.34 -5.09
CA VAL A 71 -8.92 -6.14 -5.05
C VAL A 71 -8.35 -6.48 -3.67
N ASP A 72 -7.17 -7.09 -3.65
CA ASP A 72 -6.46 -7.41 -2.42
C ASP A 72 -5.92 -6.12 -1.78
N VAL A 73 -6.27 -5.91 -0.50
CA VAL A 73 -5.75 -4.81 0.34
C VAL A 73 -4.77 -5.39 1.35
N LEU A 74 -3.49 -5.16 1.12
CA LEU A 74 -2.41 -5.66 1.97
C LEU A 74 -2.31 -4.79 3.23
N PHE A 75 -2.64 -5.38 4.38
CA PHE A 75 -2.46 -4.79 5.68
C PHE A 75 -1.27 -5.43 6.38
N LEU A 76 -0.21 -4.64 6.61
CA LEU A 76 0.98 -5.12 7.32
C LEU A 76 0.69 -5.16 8.82
N ASP A 77 0.27 -6.32 9.33
CA ASP A 77 0.07 -6.49 10.76
C ASP A 77 1.41 -6.70 11.48
N THR A 78 1.93 -5.60 11.97
CA THR A 78 3.22 -5.58 12.68
C THR A 78 3.17 -6.22 14.08
N GLY A 79 1.98 -6.50 14.62
CA GLY A 79 1.78 -6.92 16.00
C GLY A 79 1.90 -5.80 17.04
N TYR A 80 2.05 -4.54 16.59
CA TYR A 80 2.16 -3.34 17.44
C TYR A 80 1.08 -2.29 17.15
N HIS A 81 0.02 -2.69 16.43
CA HIS A 81 -1.05 -1.77 16.09
C HIS A 81 -1.91 -1.40 17.31
N PHE A 82 -2.40 -0.17 17.29
CA PHE A 82 -3.47 0.26 18.18
C PHE A 82 -4.78 -0.47 17.86
N THR A 83 -5.65 -0.60 18.83
CA THR A 83 -6.97 -1.22 18.68
C THR A 83 -7.80 -0.52 17.60
N GLU A 84 -7.68 0.80 17.50
CA GLU A 84 -8.36 1.65 16.51
C GLU A 84 -7.95 1.30 15.07
N THR A 85 -6.67 0.97 14.86
CA THR A 85 -6.18 0.55 13.55
C THR A 85 -6.75 -0.81 13.14
N LEU A 86 -6.81 -1.76 14.07
CA LEU A 86 -7.44 -3.06 13.83
C LEU A 86 -8.95 -2.92 13.60
N ALA A 87 -9.62 -2.03 14.36
CA ALA A 87 -11.04 -1.74 14.15
C ALA A 87 -11.30 -1.11 12.77
N THR A 88 -10.43 -0.21 12.31
CA THR A 88 -10.53 0.37 10.95
C THR A 88 -10.34 -0.71 9.88
N ARG A 89 -9.37 -1.62 10.04
CA ARG A 89 -9.16 -2.76 9.14
C ARG A 89 -10.43 -3.63 9.04
N ASP A 90 -11.04 -3.96 10.18
CA ASP A 90 -12.27 -4.78 10.22
C ASP A 90 -13.46 -4.07 9.58
N GLU A 91 -13.55 -2.74 9.75
CA GLU A 91 -14.57 -1.93 9.11
C GLU A 91 -14.37 -1.86 7.58
N VAL A 92 -13.14 -1.71 7.11
CA VAL A 92 -12.80 -1.79 5.69
C VAL A 92 -13.22 -3.12 5.08
N ALA A 93 -12.86 -4.24 5.73
CA ALA A 93 -13.24 -5.58 5.27
C ALA A 93 -14.75 -5.79 5.20
N ARG A 94 -15.51 -5.15 6.11
CA ARG A 94 -16.97 -5.29 6.17
C ARG A 94 -17.72 -4.38 5.20
N ARG A 95 -17.20 -3.15 4.95
CA ARG A 95 -17.94 -2.10 4.22
C ARG A 95 -17.55 -1.97 2.76
N LEU A 96 -16.29 -2.25 2.42
CA LEU A 96 -15.80 -2.05 1.07
C LEU A 96 -15.79 -3.36 0.27
N ALA A 97 -15.91 -3.24 -1.05
CA ALA A 97 -15.81 -4.37 -1.96
C ALA A 97 -14.32 -4.73 -2.21
N VAL A 98 -13.61 -5.15 -1.16
CA VAL A 98 -12.18 -5.50 -1.17
C VAL A 98 -11.93 -6.82 -0.45
N THR A 99 -10.77 -7.42 -0.66
CA THR A 99 -10.28 -8.54 0.12
C THR A 99 -9.13 -8.05 1.01
N VAL A 100 -9.33 -7.94 2.32
CA VAL A 100 -8.24 -7.57 3.23
C VAL A 100 -7.35 -8.79 3.46
N VAL A 101 -6.05 -8.63 3.21
CA VAL A 101 -5.03 -9.65 3.39
C VAL A 101 -4.09 -9.20 4.52
N ASP A 102 -4.15 -9.89 5.65
CA ASP A 102 -3.23 -9.65 6.76
C ASP A 102 -1.84 -10.20 6.41
N VAL A 103 -0.88 -9.31 6.28
CA VAL A 103 0.51 -9.64 5.98
C VAL A 103 1.31 -9.69 7.28
N LEU A 104 1.58 -10.90 7.74
CA LEU A 104 2.21 -11.16 9.04
C LEU A 104 3.74 -11.29 8.92
N PRO A 105 4.51 -10.79 9.92
CA PRO A 105 5.91 -11.09 10.08
C PRO A 105 6.14 -12.61 10.30
N GLU A 106 7.34 -13.08 10.01
CA GLU A 106 7.71 -14.48 10.24
C GLU A 106 7.67 -14.87 11.73
N LEU A 107 8.03 -13.92 12.60
CA LEU A 107 8.04 -14.11 14.05
C LEU A 107 6.90 -13.35 14.71
N THR A 108 6.28 -13.96 15.70
CA THR A 108 5.45 -13.23 16.67
C THR A 108 6.29 -12.22 17.46
N VAL A 109 5.66 -11.27 18.14
CA VAL A 109 6.39 -10.33 19.02
C VAL A 109 7.14 -11.07 20.12
N ALA A 110 6.54 -12.10 20.71
CA ALA A 110 7.17 -12.90 21.76
C ALA A 110 8.43 -13.63 21.27
N GLU A 111 8.38 -14.28 20.10
CA GLU A 111 9.53 -14.95 19.50
C GLU A 111 10.64 -13.96 19.09
N GLN A 112 10.26 -12.77 18.62
CA GLN A 112 11.21 -11.69 18.35
C GLN A 112 11.90 -11.24 19.64
N ASP A 113 11.15 -11.07 20.75
CA ASP A 113 11.71 -10.67 22.04
C ASP A 113 12.67 -11.73 22.61
N GLU A 114 12.36 -13.00 22.42
CA GLU A 114 13.26 -14.09 22.81
C GLU A 114 14.57 -14.07 22.02
N ARG A 115 14.52 -13.79 20.71
CA ARG A 115 15.72 -13.83 19.82
C ARG A 115 16.55 -12.56 19.87
N HIS A 116 15.90 -11.41 19.95
CA HIS A 116 16.54 -10.09 19.79
C HIS A 116 16.47 -9.22 21.06
N GLY A 117 15.79 -9.73 22.13
CA GLY A 117 15.50 -8.96 23.34
C GLY A 117 14.33 -8.00 23.17
N LYS A 118 13.73 -7.61 24.31
CA LYS A 118 12.55 -6.73 24.35
C LYS A 118 12.81 -5.35 23.75
N ASP A 119 11.73 -4.72 23.32
CA ASP A 119 11.70 -3.34 22.81
C ASP A 119 12.65 -3.10 21.62
N LEU A 120 12.73 -4.08 20.68
CA LEU A 120 13.57 -3.97 19.49
C LEU A 120 13.23 -2.70 18.69
N PHE A 121 11.94 -2.30 18.63
CA PHE A 121 11.49 -1.08 17.96
C PHE A 121 12.16 0.20 18.50
N ALA A 122 12.51 0.22 19.78
CA ALA A 122 13.17 1.37 20.41
C ALA A 122 14.71 1.29 20.32
N ARG A 123 15.30 0.08 20.39
CA ARG A 123 16.75 -0.15 20.38
C ARG A 123 17.36 -0.19 18.99
N ASP A 124 16.67 -0.82 18.05
CA ASP A 124 17.06 -0.93 16.63
C ASP A 124 15.80 -0.85 15.75
N PRO A 125 15.30 0.40 15.52
CA PRO A 125 14.12 0.62 14.67
C PRO A 125 14.30 0.10 13.25
N GLY A 126 15.53 0.13 12.72
CA GLY A 126 15.85 -0.35 11.37
C GLY A 126 15.62 -1.85 11.24
N LEU A 127 16.20 -2.63 12.16
CA LEU A 127 16.02 -4.08 12.17
C LEU A 127 14.55 -4.45 12.44
N CYS A 128 13.88 -3.78 13.37
CA CYS A 128 12.47 -4.01 13.65
C CYS A 128 11.61 -3.75 12.39
N CYS A 129 11.83 -2.63 11.71
CA CYS A 129 11.14 -2.30 10.47
C CYS A 129 11.41 -3.34 9.36
N ALA A 130 12.67 -3.76 9.20
CA ALA A 130 13.06 -4.77 8.22
C ALA A 130 12.30 -6.09 8.43
N MET A 131 12.22 -6.56 9.69
CA MET A 131 11.57 -7.84 10.03
C MET A 131 10.03 -7.76 10.01
N ARG A 132 9.45 -6.63 10.41
CA ARG A 132 7.99 -6.54 10.61
C ARG A 132 7.24 -5.82 9.50
N LYS A 133 7.94 -5.13 8.59
CA LYS A 133 7.33 -4.39 7.48
C LYS A 133 7.94 -4.76 6.13
N VAL A 134 9.26 -4.58 5.98
CA VAL A 134 9.91 -4.69 4.66
C VAL A 134 9.89 -6.12 4.14
N GLU A 135 10.36 -7.08 4.92
CA GLU A 135 10.38 -8.49 4.52
C GLU A 135 8.97 -9.04 4.26
N PRO A 136 7.98 -8.86 5.18
CA PRO A 136 6.62 -9.30 4.92
C PRO A 136 5.99 -8.67 3.66
N LEU A 137 6.22 -7.37 3.44
CA LEU A 137 5.73 -6.68 2.23
C LEU A 137 6.36 -7.27 0.97
N ASN A 138 7.68 -7.46 0.94
CA ASN A 138 8.38 -8.04 -0.20
C ASN A 138 7.83 -9.43 -0.54
N ARG A 139 7.59 -10.25 0.47
CA ARG A 139 7.02 -11.59 0.30
C ARG A 139 5.58 -11.53 -0.24
N ALA A 140 4.75 -10.64 0.29
CA ALA A 140 3.37 -10.47 -0.16
C ALA A 140 3.32 -9.96 -1.61
N LEU A 141 4.13 -8.97 -1.97
CA LEU A 141 4.14 -8.36 -3.30
C LEU A 141 4.66 -9.29 -4.41
N ALA A 142 5.39 -10.34 -4.09
CA ALA A 142 5.95 -11.27 -5.09
C ALA A 142 4.89 -11.91 -6.01
N GLY A 143 3.63 -11.93 -5.58
CA GLY A 143 2.49 -12.46 -6.36
C GLY A 143 1.85 -11.48 -7.35
N TYR A 144 2.16 -10.17 -7.28
CA TYR A 144 1.45 -9.12 -8.02
C TYR A 144 2.32 -8.47 -9.10
N ASP A 145 1.68 -7.92 -10.12
CA ASP A 145 2.32 -7.16 -11.22
C ASP A 145 2.26 -5.65 -10.98
N LEU A 146 1.26 -5.22 -10.22
CA LEU A 146 1.00 -3.83 -9.93
C LEU A 146 0.57 -3.66 -8.47
N TRP A 147 1.03 -2.59 -7.83
CA TRP A 147 0.51 -2.18 -6.54
C TRP A 147 0.17 -0.70 -6.48
N PHE A 148 -0.93 -0.41 -5.77
CA PHE A 148 -1.36 0.94 -5.49
C PHE A 148 -0.81 1.39 -4.15
N THR A 149 -0.34 2.64 -4.06
CA THR A 149 0.09 3.27 -2.81
C THR A 149 -0.60 4.61 -2.58
N GLY A 150 -0.85 4.94 -1.32
CA GLY A 150 -1.46 6.19 -0.90
C GLY A 150 -0.47 7.35 -0.74
N VAL A 151 0.70 7.29 -1.39
CA VAL A 151 1.71 8.35 -1.31
C VAL A 151 1.17 9.63 -1.92
N ARG A 152 1.27 10.76 -1.18
CA ARG A 152 0.98 12.10 -1.68
C ARG A 152 2.25 12.94 -1.72
N ARG A 153 2.31 13.87 -2.68
CA ARG A 153 3.47 14.76 -2.90
C ARG A 153 3.65 15.77 -1.78
N ASP A 154 2.56 16.15 -1.11
CA ASP A 154 2.57 17.13 -0.02
C ASP A 154 3.08 16.58 1.33
N GLU A 155 3.15 15.26 1.49
CA GLU A 155 3.52 14.63 2.77
C GLU A 155 4.98 14.84 3.17
N ALA A 156 5.89 14.95 2.21
CA ALA A 156 7.32 15.16 2.49
C ALA A 156 8.07 15.66 1.26
N PRO A 157 9.17 16.44 1.44
CA PRO A 157 10.01 16.90 0.34
C PRO A 157 10.55 15.78 -0.56
N THR A 158 10.78 14.59 0.01
CA THR A 158 11.24 13.41 -0.73
C THR A 158 10.17 12.82 -1.65
N ARG A 159 8.90 13.20 -1.49
CA ARG A 159 7.76 12.71 -2.26
C ARG A 159 7.28 13.67 -3.34
N THR A 160 7.82 14.89 -3.39
CA THR A 160 7.39 15.94 -4.33
C THR A 160 7.40 15.47 -5.79
N ASN A 161 8.33 14.59 -6.17
CA ASN A 161 8.47 14.08 -7.53
C ASN A 161 7.85 12.68 -7.73
N THR A 162 6.88 12.27 -6.89
CA THR A 162 6.19 10.99 -7.05
C THR A 162 5.32 11.01 -8.31
N PRO A 163 5.56 10.11 -9.30
CA PRO A 163 4.72 10.01 -10.49
C PRO A 163 3.40 9.29 -10.16
N LEU A 164 2.39 9.46 -11.02
CA LEU A 164 1.13 8.71 -10.92
C LEU A 164 1.34 7.22 -11.20
N VAL A 165 2.16 6.92 -12.19
CA VAL A 165 2.57 5.56 -12.55
C VAL A 165 4.08 5.54 -12.75
N GLY A 166 4.74 4.53 -12.22
CA GLY A 166 6.19 4.37 -12.36
C GLY A 166 6.64 2.92 -12.16
N TRP A 167 7.90 2.68 -12.48
CA TRP A 167 8.56 1.41 -12.23
C TRP A 167 9.07 1.35 -10.78
N ASP A 168 8.75 0.28 -10.08
CA ASP A 168 9.31 -0.02 -8.76
C ASP A 168 10.46 -1.03 -8.92
N GLU A 169 11.67 -0.50 -8.99
CA GLU A 169 12.90 -1.28 -9.16
C GLU A 169 13.09 -2.30 -8.04
N ALA A 170 12.73 -1.92 -6.80
CA ALA A 170 12.94 -2.78 -5.63
C ALA A 170 12.06 -4.04 -5.66
N HIS A 171 10.89 -3.96 -6.25
CA HIS A 171 9.92 -5.06 -6.31
C HIS A 171 9.75 -5.65 -7.71
N GLY A 172 10.34 -5.03 -8.75
CA GLY A 172 10.21 -5.47 -10.13
C GLY A 172 8.76 -5.44 -10.64
N MET A 173 8.03 -4.35 -10.38
CA MET A 173 6.60 -4.25 -10.67
C MET A 173 6.16 -2.80 -10.95
N VAL A 174 4.94 -2.63 -11.42
CA VAL A 174 4.34 -1.31 -11.63
C VAL A 174 3.85 -0.74 -10.30
N LYS A 175 4.24 0.51 -10.00
CA LYS A 175 3.75 1.26 -8.85
C LYS A 175 2.82 2.36 -9.30
N VAL A 176 1.64 2.42 -8.69
CA VAL A 176 0.58 3.38 -9.05
C VAL A 176 0.21 4.20 -7.82
N ASN A 177 0.23 5.53 -7.96
CA ASN A 177 -0.02 6.49 -6.89
C ASN A 177 -1.19 7.41 -7.29
N PRO A 178 -2.45 6.95 -7.27
CA PRO A 178 -3.58 7.70 -7.82
C PRO A 178 -3.81 9.04 -7.11
N VAL A 179 -3.52 9.07 -5.81
CA VAL A 179 -3.74 10.24 -4.95
C VAL A 179 -2.47 11.10 -4.79
N ALA A 180 -1.43 10.87 -5.60
CA ALA A 180 -0.18 11.62 -5.48
C ALA A 180 -0.36 13.15 -5.59
N PRO A 181 -1.26 13.71 -6.43
CA PRO A 181 -1.50 15.14 -6.51
C PRO A 181 -2.35 15.71 -5.38
N TRP A 182 -3.03 14.84 -4.59
CA TRP A 182 -3.97 15.28 -3.58
C TRP A 182 -3.29 15.93 -2.39
N SER A 183 -3.93 16.96 -1.86
CA SER A 183 -3.64 17.49 -0.53
C SER A 183 -4.29 16.63 0.56
N PHE A 184 -3.95 16.92 1.81
CA PHE A 184 -4.63 16.29 2.94
C PHE A 184 -6.13 16.67 2.98
N ASP A 185 -6.46 17.92 2.61
CA ASP A 185 -7.85 18.38 2.57
C ASP A 185 -8.66 17.66 1.47
N ASP A 186 -8.05 17.37 0.31
CA ASP A 186 -8.69 16.56 -0.74
C ASP A 186 -9.01 15.15 -0.25
N LEU A 187 -8.09 14.54 0.49
CA LEU A 187 -8.29 13.21 1.06
C LEU A 187 -9.42 13.21 2.10
N VAL A 188 -9.46 14.21 2.99
CA VAL A 188 -10.53 14.37 3.98
C VAL A 188 -11.89 14.65 3.32
N GLY A 189 -11.88 15.50 2.29
CA GLY A 189 -13.07 15.79 1.49
C GLY A 189 -13.65 14.52 0.86
N TYR A 190 -12.81 13.77 0.16
CA TYR A 190 -13.22 12.49 -0.43
C TYR A 190 -13.76 11.50 0.61
N ALA A 191 -13.06 11.35 1.74
CA ALA A 191 -13.50 10.45 2.80
C ALA A 191 -14.88 10.83 3.37
N THR A 192 -15.13 12.13 3.49
CA THR A 192 -16.42 12.67 3.97
C THR A 192 -17.52 12.45 2.96
N ASP A 193 -17.29 12.80 1.69
CA ASP A 193 -18.28 12.74 0.62
C ASP A 193 -18.75 11.31 0.32
N HIS A 194 -17.86 10.34 0.53
CA HIS A 194 -18.11 8.91 0.27
C HIS A 194 -18.33 8.07 1.53
N ASP A 195 -18.37 8.68 2.72
CA ASP A 195 -18.52 7.99 4.02
C ASP A 195 -17.49 6.84 4.17
N VAL A 196 -16.21 7.12 3.81
CA VAL A 196 -15.14 6.13 3.85
C VAL A 196 -14.62 5.97 5.29
N PRO A 197 -14.33 4.74 5.75
CA PRO A 197 -13.72 4.53 7.06
C PRO A 197 -12.41 5.31 7.24
N VAL A 198 -12.31 6.05 8.34
CA VAL A 198 -11.11 6.79 8.76
C VAL A 198 -10.78 6.41 10.19
N ASN A 199 -9.50 6.17 10.46
CA ASN A 199 -9.02 5.81 11.79
C ASN A 199 -9.26 6.94 12.79
N LEU A 200 -9.85 6.63 13.93
CA LEU A 200 -10.15 7.60 14.97
C LEU A 200 -8.90 8.29 15.54
N LEU A 201 -7.74 7.65 15.47
CA LEU A 201 -6.47 8.25 15.91
C LEU A 201 -6.09 9.50 15.11
N LEU A 202 -6.43 9.58 13.81
CA LEU A 202 -6.23 10.82 13.04
C LEU A 202 -7.01 12.00 13.62
N GLN A 203 -8.25 11.75 14.07
CA GLN A 203 -9.07 12.77 14.72
C GLN A 203 -8.53 13.17 16.10
N ASN A 204 -7.78 12.29 16.76
CA ASN A 204 -7.16 12.50 18.07
C ASN A 204 -5.75 13.10 17.99
N GLY A 205 -5.34 13.59 16.82
CA GLY A 205 -4.07 14.31 16.64
C GLY A 205 -2.84 13.43 16.39
N TYR A 206 -3.03 12.15 16.03
CA TYR A 206 -1.94 11.30 15.57
C TYR A 206 -1.72 11.56 14.07
N PRO A 207 -0.60 12.18 13.66
CA PRO A 207 -0.37 12.57 12.26
C PRO A 207 0.02 11.38 11.36
N SER A 208 0.38 10.26 11.98
CA SER A 208 0.78 9.01 11.30
C SER A 208 0.43 7.81 12.18
N ILE A 209 -0.04 6.74 11.56
CA ILE A 209 -0.49 5.52 12.21
C ILE A 209 0.31 4.34 11.64
#